data_7faab0b32e055f46f6c541bb96fe23b0
#
_entry.id   7faab0b32e055f46f6c541bb96fe23b0
#
_cell.length_a   1.000
_cell.length_b   1.000
_cell.length_c   1.000
_cell.angle_alpha   90.00
_cell.angle_beta   90.00
_cell.angle_gamma   90.00
#
_symmetry.space_group_name_H-M   'P 1'
#
loop_
_entity.id
_entity.type
_entity.pdbx_description
1 polymer ?
#
loop_
_entity_poly.entity_id
_entity_poly.type
_entity_poly.pdbx_seq_one_letter_code
_entity_poly.pdbx_strand_id
1 'polypeptide(L)'
;MSIRCLFFDVGYTLVDEDAVWEARCKEQADMPEARALGLTAGDIYREIQEASRQYLPQYRAVVKKYGFTQIAPFRGELETLYPEAPAILAALSQKYSLGVIANQAKGLKERLREWGILPYFSAVASSWEAGCWKPDPALFRYALNLAGCAPEEAFMIGDRLDNDIFPAKALGMKTVWLRQGFGALQTPKGPEYEPDYTVDCLTELRGIFI
;
A
#
# COMPACT_ATOMS: atom_id res chain seq x y z
N MET A 1 21.93 -3.29 15.72
CA MET A 1 21.29 -4.55 15.27
C MET A 1 21.35 -4.57 13.74
N SER A 2 21.49 -5.72 13.11
CA SER A 2 21.51 -5.83 11.65
C SER A 2 20.09 -6.02 11.14
N ILE A 3 19.78 -5.39 10.02
CA ILE A 3 18.49 -5.59 9.32
C ILE A 3 18.45 -7.00 8.73
N ARG A 4 17.32 -7.68 8.92
CA ARG A 4 17.08 -9.06 8.47
C ARG A 4 15.86 -9.17 7.57
N CYS A 5 14.85 -8.31 7.76
CA CYS A 5 13.57 -8.42 7.10
C CYS A 5 13.19 -7.12 6.38
N LEU A 6 12.65 -7.25 5.16
CA LEU A 6 12.06 -6.14 4.41
C LEU A 6 10.59 -6.49 4.12
N PHE A 7 9.68 -5.67 4.61
CA PHE A 7 8.24 -5.82 4.36
C PHE A 7 7.78 -4.79 3.35
N PHE A 8 6.95 -5.23 2.42
CA PHE A 8 6.39 -4.39 1.36
C PHE A 8 4.88 -4.26 1.50
N ASP A 9 4.35 -3.09 1.25
CA ASP A 9 2.95 -2.96 0.83
C ASP A 9 2.78 -3.49 -0.60
N VAL A 10 1.55 -3.52 -1.11
CA VAL A 10 1.23 -4.03 -2.46
C VAL A 10 0.80 -2.90 -3.38
N GLY A 11 -0.33 -2.24 -3.09
CA GLY A 11 -0.87 -1.17 -3.94
C GLY A 11 0.08 0.03 -4.01
N TYR A 12 0.32 0.55 -5.21
CA TYR A 12 1.28 1.62 -5.45
C TYR A 12 2.68 1.41 -4.86
N THR A 13 2.97 0.18 -4.42
CA THR A 13 4.30 -0.22 -3.93
C THR A 13 4.90 -1.30 -4.82
N LEU A 14 4.21 -2.40 -5.05
CA LEU A 14 4.60 -3.47 -5.97
C LEU A 14 3.80 -3.45 -7.27
N VAL A 15 2.58 -2.90 -7.22
CA VAL A 15 1.65 -2.83 -8.36
C VAL A 15 1.18 -1.41 -8.59
N ASP A 16 0.95 -1.10 -9.87
CA ASP A 16 0.26 0.11 -10.31
C ASP A 16 -1.25 -0.11 -10.21
N GLU A 17 -1.95 0.83 -9.58
CA GLU A 17 -3.41 0.83 -9.41
C GLU A 17 -4.11 1.93 -10.23
N ASP A 18 -3.42 2.68 -11.10
CA ASP A 18 -4.02 3.81 -11.81
C ASP A 18 -5.26 3.38 -12.60
N ALA A 19 -5.17 2.29 -13.37
CA ALA A 19 -6.30 1.75 -14.13
C ALA A 19 -7.48 1.32 -13.25
N VAL A 20 -7.20 0.81 -12.05
CA VAL A 20 -8.23 0.42 -11.06
C VAL A 20 -9.00 1.66 -10.60
N TRP A 21 -8.27 2.71 -10.25
CA TRP A 21 -8.88 3.94 -9.73
C TRP A 21 -9.61 4.73 -10.81
N GLU A 22 -9.09 4.78 -12.04
CA GLU A 22 -9.78 5.37 -13.19
C GLU A 22 -11.11 4.66 -13.47
N ALA A 23 -11.10 3.33 -13.55
CA ALA A 23 -12.30 2.52 -13.75
C ALA A 23 -13.32 2.75 -12.62
N ARG A 24 -12.85 2.75 -11.37
CA ARG A 24 -13.69 2.94 -10.20
C ARG A 24 -14.36 4.32 -10.17
N CYS A 25 -13.62 5.37 -10.49
CA CYS A 25 -14.14 6.73 -10.56
C CYS A 25 -15.18 6.86 -11.68
N LYS A 26 -14.93 6.25 -12.84
CA LYS A 26 -15.87 6.24 -13.98
C LYS A 26 -17.16 5.50 -13.62
N GLU A 27 -17.05 4.29 -13.07
CA GLU A 27 -18.21 3.51 -12.66
C GLU A 27 -19.03 4.23 -11.58
N GLN A 28 -18.37 4.86 -10.59
CA GLN A 28 -19.07 5.62 -9.57
C GLN A 28 -19.79 6.85 -10.15
N ALA A 29 -19.16 7.57 -11.08
CA ALA A 29 -19.77 8.73 -11.74
C ALA A 29 -20.99 8.33 -12.60
N ASP A 30 -21.01 7.12 -13.13
CA ASP A 30 -22.11 6.56 -13.91
C ASP A 30 -23.31 6.11 -13.06
N MET A 31 -23.16 6.01 -11.76
CA MET A 31 -24.25 5.62 -10.84
C MET A 31 -25.30 6.74 -10.68
N PRO A 32 -26.57 6.39 -10.46
CA PRO A 32 -27.68 7.37 -10.39
C PRO A 32 -27.45 8.49 -9.38
N GLU A 33 -26.88 8.16 -8.20
CA GLU A 33 -26.62 9.12 -7.12
C GLU A 33 -25.58 10.17 -7.53
N ALA A 34 -24.48 9.74 -8.15
CA ALA A 34 -23.42 10.64 -8.61
C ALA A 34 -23.90 11.52 -9.79
N ARG A 35 -24.67 10.93 -10.72
CA ARG A 35 -25.30 11.66 -11.83
C ARG A 35 -26.27 12.72 -11.37
N ALA A 36 -27.09 12.43 -10.34
CA ALA A 36 -28.03 13.39 -9.76
C ALA A 36 -27.30 14.60 -9.14
N LEU A 37 -26.06 14.42 -8.69
CA LEU A 37 -25.20 15.46 -8.16
C LEU A 37 -24.36 16.17 -9.25
N GLY A 38 -24.43 15.71 -10.49
CA GLY A 38 -23.63 16.23 -11.61
C GLY A 38 -22.13 15.94 -11.49
N LEU A 39 -21.73 14.92 -10.74
CA LEU A 39 -20.33 14.56 -10.51
C LEU A 39 -19.76 13.81 -11.71
N THR A 40 -18.59 14.22 -12.14
CA THR A 40 -17.78 13.52 -13.14
C THR A 40 -16.78 12.56 -12.49
N ALA A 41 -16.21 11.63 -13.25
CA ALA A 41 -15.11 10.78 -12.81
C ALA A 41 -13.91 11.62 -12.31
N GLY A 42 -13.61 12.74 -12.98
CA GLY A 42 -12.55 13.65 -12.58
C GLY A 42 -12.84 14.36 -11.25
N ASP A 43 -14.11 14.66 -10.94
CA ASP A 43 -14.47 15.22 -9.64
C ASP A 43 -14.22 14.21 -8.52
N ILE A 44 -14.67 12.97 -8.70
CA ILE A 44 -14.47 11.89 -7.74
C ILE A 44 -12.97 11.61 -7.53
N TYR A 45 -12.19 11.59 -8.60
CA TYR A 45 -10.73 11.38 -8.53
C TYR A 45 -10.04 12.50 -7.75
N ARG A 46 -10.39 13.78 -7.97
CA ARG A 46 -9.86 14.91 -7.19
C ARG A 46 -10.21 14.81 -5.70
N GLU A 47 -11.40 14.35 -5.37
CA GLU A 47 -11.79 14.14 -3.98
C GLU A 47 -10.98 13.01 -3.31
N ILE A 48 -10.66 11.94 -4.04
CA ILE A 48 -9.77 10.87 -3.56
C ILE A 48 -8.37 11.43 -3.29
N GLN A 49 -7.85 12.26 -4.19
CA GLN A 49 -6.56 12.93 -4.01
C GLN A 49 -6.57 13.82 -2.76
N GLU A 50 -7.62 14.62 -2.59
CA GLU A 50 -7.76 15.50 -1.43
C GLU A 50 -7.89 14.70 -0.13
N ALA A 51 -8.64 13.61 -0.14
CA ALA A 51 -8.74 12.70 1.00
C ALA A 51 -7.36 12.11 1.38
N SER A 52 -6.53 11.77 0.37
CA SER A 52 -5.17 11.29 0.62
C SER A 52 -4.29 12.34 1.30
N ARG A 53 -4.32 13.61 0.84
CA ARG A 53 -3.58 14.73 1.47
C ARG A 53 -3.98 14.93 2.94
N GLN A 54 -5.24 14.64 3.26
CA GLN A 54 -5.78 14.78 4.61
C GLN A 54 -5.58 13.53 5.49
N TYR A 55 -4.97 12.46 4.97
CA TYR A 55 -4.80 11.18 5.67
C TYR A 55 -6.13 10.49 5.97
N LEU A 56 -7.12 10.71 5.11
CA LEU A 56 -8.43 10.06 5.22
C LEU A 56 -8.45 8.74 4.41
N PRO A 57 -9.34 7.81 4.78
CA PRO A 57 -9.59 6.62 3.96
C PRO A 57 -10.16 7.05 2.61
N GLN A 58 -9.33 7.14 1.59
CA GLN A 58 -9.51 7.81 0.30
C GLN A 58 -10.94 7.67 -0.27
N TYR A 59 -11.29 6.51 -0.79
CA TYR A 59 -12.61 6.31 -1.41
C TYR A 59 -13.76 6.34 -0.40
N ARG A 60 -13.55 5.85 0.83
CA ARG A 60 -14.56 5.92 1.89
C ARG A 60 -14.89 7.36 2.30
N ALA A 61 -13.91 8.25 2.25
CA ALA A 61 -14.15 9.68 2.51
C ALA A 61 -15.06 10.28 1.45
N VAL A 62 -14.87 9.94 0.17
CA VAL A 62 -15.73 10.38 -0.93
C VAL A 62 -17.15 9.81 -0.77
N VAL A 63 -17.27 8.52 -0.51
CA VAL A 63 -18.57 7.85 -0.25
C VAL A 63 -19.31 8.56 0.88
N LYS A 64 -18.61 8.85 1.98
CA LYS A 64 -19.20 9.55 3.14
C LYS A 64 -19.59 10.99 2.81
N LYS A 65 -18.75 11.72 2.08
CA LYS A 65 -18.96 13.13 1.71
C LYS A 65 -20.24 13.31 0.91
N TYR A 66 -20.48 12.44 -0.06
CA TYR A 66 -21.61 12.54 -0.97
C TYR A 66 -22.81 11.66 -0.57
N GLY A 67 -22.67 10.85 0.47
CA GLY A 67 -23.75 9.98 0.97
C GLY A 67 -24.08 8.83 0.02
N PHE A 68 -23.10 8.35 -0.78
CA PHE A 68 -23.34 7.25 -1.71
C PHE A 68 -23.74 5.98 -0.99
N THR A 69 -24.84 5.37 -1.41
CA THR A 69 -25.31 4.06 -0.94
C THR A 69 -24.91 2.93 -1.89
N GLN A 70 -24.74 3.26 -3.17
CA GLN A 70 -24.19 2.36 -4.18
C GLN A 70 -22.70 2.70 -4.41
N ILE A 71 -21.86 1.69 -4.32
CA ILE A 71 -20.41 1.86 -4.30
C ILE A 71 -19.78 1.06 -5.45
N ALA A 72 -19.02 1.74 -6.32
CA ALA A 72 -18.30 1.08 -7.39
C ALA A 72 -17.26 0.09 -6.83
N PRO A 73 -17.17 -1.13 -7.40
CA PRO A 73 -16.27 -2.17 -6.95
C PRO A 73 -14.79 -1.76 -7.14
N PHE A 74 -13.93 -2.38 -6.36
CA PHE A 74 -12.49 -2.34 -6.60
C PHE A 74 -12.14 -3.47 -7.58
N ARG A 75 -11.64 -3.11 -8.76
CA ARG A 75 -11.33 -4.03 -9.85
C ARG A 75 -9.87 -4.46 -9.79
N GLY A 76 -9.55 -5.33 -8.84
CA GLY A 76 -8.17 -5.81 -8.64
C GLY A 76 -7.56 -6.54 -9.84
N GLU A 77 -8.38 -6.99 -10.80
CA GLU A 77 -7.93 -7.56 -12.07
C GLU A 77 -7.26 -6.53 -13.01
N LEU A 78 -7.39 -5.24 -12.71
CA LEU A 78 -6.74 -4.14 -13.45
C LEU A 78 -5.40 -3.73 -12.81
N GLU A 79 -5.04 -4.28 -11.66
CA GLU A 79 -3.72 -4.06 -11.06
C GLU A 79 -2.63 -4.62 -11.98
N THR A 80 -1.56 -3.86 -12.18
CA THR A 80 -0.40 -4.32 -12.96
C THR A 80 0.88 -4.26 -12.14
N LEU A 81 1.66 -5.35 -12.17
CA LEU A 81 2.94 -5.39 -11.48
C LEU A 81 3.90 -4.35 -12.08
N TYR A 82 4.59 -3.56 -11.24
CA TYR A 82 5.65 -2.71 -11.74
C TYR A 82 6.74 -3.55 -12.41
N PRO A 83 7.20 -3.17 -13.64
CA PRO A 83 8.11 -4.00 -14.43
C PRO A 83 9.43 -4.32 -13.72
N GLU A 84 9.90 -3.44 -12.87
CA GLU A 84 11.13 -3.62 -12.10
C GLU A 84 10.97 -4.47 -10.83
N ALA A 85 9.74 -4.67 -10.33
CA ALA A 85 9.50 -5.35 -9.06
C ALA A 85 10.11 -6.76 -8.99
N PRO A 86 9.98 -7.65 -10.00
CA PRO A 86 10.60 -8.99 -9.93
C PRO A 86 12.11 -8.93 -9.78
N ALA A 87 12.80 -8.07 -10.53
CA ALA A 87 14.25 -7.95 -10.50
C ALA A 87 14.76 -7.37 -9.17
N ILE A 88 14.03 -6.43 -8.58
CA ILE A 88 14.35 -5.85 -7.27
C ILE A 88 14.12 -6.88 -6.16
N LEU A 89 12.97 -7.55 -6.14
CA LEU A 89 12.66 -8.58 -5.16
C LEU A 89 13.67 -9.74 -5.23
N ALA A 90 14.03 -10.20 -6.43
CA ALA A 90 15.05 -11.23 -6.62
C ALA A 90 16.40 -10.82 -6.04
N ALA A 91 16.85 -9.57 -6.25
CA ALA A 91 18.11 -9.09 -5.72
C ALA A 91 18.09 -8.95 -4.19
N LEU A 92 17.01 -8.40 -3.62
CA LEU A 92 16.87 -8.20 -2.18
C LEU A 92 16.74 -9.53 -1.42
N SER A 93 16.05 -10.53 -2.00
CA SER A 93 15.88 -11.86 -1.37
C SER A 93 17.19 -12.64 -1.19
N GLN A 94 18.27 -12.23 -1.86
CA GLN A 94 19.59 -12.83 -1.64
C GLN A 94 20.24 -12.43 -0.29
N LYS A 95 19.78 -11.32 0.29
CA LYS A 95 20.35 -10.77 1.52
C LYS A 95 19.37 -10.68 2.68
N TYR A 96 18.08 -10.58 2.38
CA TYR A 96 17.02 -10.31 3.34
C TYR A 96 15.87 -11.30 3.22
N SER A 97 15.21 -11.58 4.32
CA SER A 97 13.90 -12.22 4.32
C SER A 97 12.87 -11.19 3.87
N LEU A 98 12.10 -11.48 2.82
CA LEU A 98 11.08 -10.57 2.34
C LEU A 98 9.70 -10.96 2.84
N GLY A 99 8.88 -9.97 3.14
CA GLY A 99 7.49 -10.16 3.56
C GLY A 99 6.55 -9.14 2.93
N VAL A 100 5.26 -9.38 3.08
CA VAL A 100 4.19 -8.47 2.66
C VAL A 100 3.35 -8.08 3.87
N ILE A 101 3.00 -6.78 3.99
CA ILE A 101 2.02 -6.25 4.94
C ILE A 101 1.04 -5.38 4.15
N ALA A 102 -0.16 -5.89 3.85
CA ALA A 102 -1.06 -5.20 2.94
C ALA A 102 -2.53 -5.24 3.37
N ASN A 103 -3.23 -4.12 3.13
CA ASN A 103 -4.68 -4.05 3.25
C ASN A 103 -5.32 -4.65 1.99
N GLN A 104 -5.50 -5.97 1.97
CA GLN A 104 -5.93 -6.71 0.80
C GLN A 104 -7.06 -7.67 1.12
N ALA A 105 -7.96 -7.85 0.14
CA ALA A 105 -9.02 -8.85 0.22
C ALA A 105 -8.46 -10.28 0.15
N LYS A 106 -9.34 -11.28 0.31
CA LYS A 106 -9.00 -12.69 0.11
C LYS A 106 -8.32 -12.91 -1.24
N GLY A 107 -7.33 -13.80 -1.28
CA GLY A 107 -6.67 -14.20 -2.53
C GLY A 107 -5.37 -13.46 -2.83
N LEU A 108 -4.79 -12.75 -1.86
CA LEU A 108 -3.50 -12.06 -2.08
C LEU A 108 -2.38 -13.01 -2.53
N LYS A 109 -2.25 -14.18 -1.89
CA LYS A 109 -1.20 -15.16 -2.24
C LYS A 109 -1.36 -15.70 -3.66
N GLU A 110 -2.60 -15.88 -4.10
CA GLU A 110 -2.93 -16.31 -5.46
C GLU A 110 -2.47 -15.24 -6.47
N ARG A 111 -2.77 -13.97 -6.22
CA ARG A 111 -2.32 -12.87 -7.09
C ARG A 111 -0.81 -12.70 -7.11
N LEU A 112 -0.14 -12.77 -5.96
CA LEU A 112 1.33 -12.76 -5.91
C LEU A 112 1.95 -13.92 -6.71
N ARG A 113 1.27 -15.09 -6.75
CA ARG A 113 1.68 -16.25 -7.56
C ARG A 113 1.47 -15.98 -9.04
N GLU A 114 0.33 -15.43 -9.44
CA GLU A 114 0.01 -15.07 -10.82
C GLU A 114 0.98 -14.03 -11.37
N TRP A 115 1.40 -13.07 -10.53
CA TRP A 115 2.46 -12.11 -10.87
C TRP A 115 3.88 -12.70 -10.84
N GLY A 116 4.04 -13.97 -10.44
CA GLY A 116 5.34 -14.65 -10.39
C GLY A 116 6.27 -14.20 -9.26
N ILE A 117 5.78 -13.42 -8.28
CA ILE A 117 6.60 -12.84 -7.22
C ILE A 117 6.42 -13.53 -5.85
N LEU A 118 5.42 -14.39 -5.69
CA LEU A 118 5.20 -15.10 -4.42
C LEU A 118 6.45 -15.84 -3.90
N PRO A 119 7.30 -16.49 -4.73
CA PRO A 119 8.47 -17.21 -4.24
C PRO A 119 9.52 -16.37 -3.51
N TYR A 120 9.49 -15.05 -3.66
CA TYR A 120 10.41 -14.16 -2.96
C TYR A 120 10.00 -13.89 -1.51
N PHE A 121 8.74 -14.14 -1.13
CA PHE A 121 8.21 -13.79 0.18
C PHE A 121 8.15 -15.00 1.12
N SER A 122 8.79 -14.89 2.26
CA SER A 122 8.73 -15.86 3.36
C SER A 122 7.52 -15.63 4.28
N ALA A 123 6.98 -14.41 4.31
CA ALA A 123 5.83 -14.03 5.12
C ALA A 123 4.86 -13.18 4.29
N VAL A 124 3.58 -13.53 4.27
CA VAL A 124 2.52 -12.75 3.60
C VAL A 124 1.42 -12.51 4.60
N ALA A 125 1.29 -11.26 5.04
CA ALA A 125 0.27 -10.79 5.98
C ALA A 125 -0.73 -9.89 5.26
N SER A 126 -1.93 -10.40 5.01
CA SER A 126 -3.05 -9.61 4.50
C SER A 126 -4.03 -9.26 5.60
N SER A 127 -4.70 -8.12 5.46
CA SER A 127 -5.76 -7.73 6.38
C SER A 127 -6.91 -8.75 6.46
N TRP A 128 -7.19 -9.44 5.34
CA TRP A 128 -8.17 -10.51 5.30
C TRP A 128 -7.81 -11.68 6.22
N GLU A 129 -6.56 -12.16 6.15
CA GLU A 129 -6.11 -13.30 6.95
C GLU A 129 -5.95 -12.94 8.43
N ALA A 130 -5.46 -11.73 8.71
CA ALA A 130 -5.21 -11.26 10.06
C ALA A 130 -6.47 -10.76 10.79
N GLY A 131 -7.54 -10.43 10.07
CA GLY A 131 -8.75 -9.83 10.63
C GLY A 131 -8.59 -8.40 11.14
N CYS A 132 -7.49 -7.73 10.79
CA CYS A 132 -7.20 -6.35 11.13
C CYS A 132 -6.52 -5.63 9.97
N TRP A 133 -6.56 -4.29 9.94
CA TRP A 133 -6.14 -3.47 8.80
C TRP A 133 -5.10 -2.43 9.22
N LYS A 134 -4.14 -2.12 8.35
CA LYS A 134 -3.32 -0.92 8.53
C LYS A 134 -4.24 0.31 8.66
N PRO A 135 -3.98 1.22 9.58
CA PRO A 135 -2.75 1.39 10.38
C PRO A 135 -2.73 0.65 11.73
N ASP A 136 -3.62 -0.32 11.99
CA ASP A 136 -3.59 -1.08 13.24
C ASP A 136 -2.24 -1.81 13.38
N PRO A 137 -1.47 -1.56 14.46
CA PRO A 137 -0.19 -2.24 14.71
C PRO A 137 -0.32 -3.76 14.84
N ALA A 138 -1.51 -4.30 15.03
CA ALA A 138 -1.74 -5.74 15.10
C ALA A 138 -1.36 -6.45 13.80
N LEU A 139 -1.62 -5.85 12.63
CA LEU A 139 -1.24 -6.43 11.34
C LEU A 139 0.29 -6.50 11.17
N PHE A 140 0.99 -5.47 11.61
CA PHE A 140 2.46 -5.45 11.58
C PHE A 140 3.07 -6.49 12.53
N ARG A 141 2.55 -6.60 13.76
CA ARG A 141 2.97 -7.65 14.70
C ARG A 141 2.71 -9.05 14.16
N TYR A 142 1.59 -9.26 13.51
CA TYR A 142 1.27 -10.52 12.86
C TYR A 142 2.32 -10.88 11.79
N ALA A 143 2.68 -9.92 10.91
CA ALA A 143 3.70 -10.12 9.89
C ALA A 143 5.10 -10.39 10.48
N LEU A 144 5.50 -9.62 11.49
CA LEU A 144 6.77 -9.80 12.19
C LEU A 144 6.87 -11.19 12.83
N ASN A 145 5.79 -11.65 13.46
CA ASN A 145 5.71 -13.00 14.03
C ASN A 145 5.82 -14.09 12.96
N LEU A 146 5.15 -13.93 11.81
CA LEU A 146 5.27 -14.87 10.68
C LEU A 146 6.72 -14.98 10.15
N ALA A 147 7.44 -13.85 10.14
CA ALA A 147 8.82 -13.79 9.67
C ALA A 147 9.85 -14.16 10.76
N GLY A 148 9.44 -14.32 12.01
CA GLY A 148 10.35 -14.52 13.13
C GLY A 148 11.36 -13.36 13.31
N CYS A 149 10.88 -12.11 13.16
CA CYS A 149 11.70 -10.91 13.10
C CYS A 149 11.28 -9.90 14.18
N ALA A 150 12.25 -9.30 14.85
CA ALA A 150 11.98 -8.18 15.76
C ALA A 150 11.75 -6.88 14.96
N PRO A 151 10.94 -5.93 15.47
CA PRO A 151 10.69 -4.67 14.76
C PRO A 151 11.98 -3.93 14.37
N GLU A 152 12.97 -3.88 15.25
CA GLU A 152 14.23 -3.16 15.05
C GLU A 152 15.15 -3.82 14.00
N GLU A 153 14.83 -5.04 13.58
CA GLU A 153 15.52 -5.79 12.54
C GLU A 153 14.81 -5.68 11.16
N ALA A 154 13.72 -4.90 11.10
CA ALA A 154 12.85 -4.85 9.94
C ALA A 154 12.69 -3.45 9.35
N PHE A 155 12.48 -3.40 8.03
CA PHE A 155 11.98 -2.23 7.32
C PHE A 155 10.54 -2.47 6.85
N MET A 156 9.73 -1.40 6.89
CA MET A 156 8.48 -1.29 6.12
C MET A 156 8.73 -0.39 4.91
N ILE A 157 8.37 -0.88 3.73
CA ILE A 157 8.45 -0.18 2.44
C ILE A 157 7.02 -0.03 1.94
N GLY A 158 6.55 1.20 1.79
CA GLY A 158 5.18 1.47 1.38
C GLY A 158 5.00 2.88 0.87
N ASP A 159 3.86 3.14 0.23
CA ASP A 159 3.56 4.43 -0.40
C ASP A 159 2.90 5.43 0.54
N ARG A 160 2.27 4.97 1.65
CA ARG A 160 1.44 5.81 2.50
C ARG A 160 2.07 6.13 3.85
N LEU A 161 2.19 7.43 4.16
CA LEU A 161 2.71 7.89 5.44
C LEU A 161 1.83 7.47 6.62
N ASP A 162 0.50 7.47 6.46
CA ASP A 162 -0.46 7.13 7.52
C ASP A 162 -0.67 5.63 7.72
N ASN A 163 -0.58 4.83 6.65
CA ASN A 163 -0.86 3.40 6.70
C ASN A 163 0.40 2.54 6.86
N ASP A 164 1.54 3.00 6.33
CA ASP A 164 2.76 2.20 6.29
C ASP A 164 3.84 2.76 7.21
N ILE A 165 4.15 4.04 7.05
CA ILE A 165 5.31 4.67 7.70
C ILE A 165 5.05 4.91 9.19
N PHE A 166 4.00 5.66 9.53
CA PHE A 166 3.67 5.98 10.91
C PHE A 166 3.51 4.73 11.80
N PRO A 167 2.67 3.72 11.45
CA PRO A 167 2.47 2.57 12.32
C PRO A 167 3.72 1.68 12.43
N ALA A 168 4.54 1.56 11.38
CA ALA A 168 5.79 0.82 11.43
C ALA A 168 6.80 1.49 12.37
N LYS A 169 6.98 2.81 12.27
CA LYS A 169 7.84 3.58 13.17
C LYS A 169 7.39 3.48 14.63
N ALA A 170 6.09 3.55 14.89
CA ALA A 170 5.54 3.40 16.23
C ALA A 170 5.85 2.05 16.87
N LEU A 171 6.15 1.03 16.07
CA LEU A 171 6.60 -0.29 16.54
C LEU A 171 8.11 -0.44 16.64
N GLY A 172 8.89 0.53 16.19
CA GLY A 172 10.36 0.48 16.16
C GLY A 172 10.94 -0.08 14.86
N MET A 173 10.15 -0.32 13.84
CA MET A 173 10.64 -0.65 12.50
C MET A 173 11.29 0.59 11.87
N LYS A 174 12.24 0.35 10.97
CA LYS A 174 12.70 1.37 10.02
C LYS A 174 11.76 1.46 8.81
N THR A 175 11.84 2.56 8.06
CA THR A 175 10.85 2.84 7.01
C THR A 175 11.47 3.39 5.75
N VAL A 176 10.91 2.99 4.62
CA VAL A 176 11.14 3.61 3.30
C VAL A 176 9.79 4.05 2.74
N TRP A 177 9.66 5.34 2.49
CA TRP A 177 8.50 5.88 1.81
C TRP A 177 8.74 5.89 0.30
N LEU A 178 7.94 5.12 -0.43
CA LEU A 178 7.91 5.08 -1.89
C LEU A 178 6.86 6.07 -2.38
N ARG A 179 7.28 7.21 -2.94
CA ARG A 179 6.38 8.30 -3.35
C ARG A 179 5.69 7.98 -4.66
N GLN A 180 4.70 7.11 -4.60
CA GLN A 180 3.87 6.72 -5.76
C GLN A 180 2.39 6.86 -5.46
N GLY A 181 1.56 6.84 -6.50
CA GLY A 181 0.12 6.91 -6.40
C GLY A 181 -0.40 8.07 -5.57
N PHE A 182 -1.46 7.82 -4.85
CA PHE A 182 -2.06 8.84 -3.96
C PHE A 182 -1.23 9.13 -2.72
N GLY A 183 -0.38 8.18 -2.30
CA GLY A 183 0.52 8.38 -1.17
C GLY A 183 1.55 9.47 -1.42
N ALA A 184 2.00 9.65 -2.68
CA ALA A 184 2.92 10.72 -3.07
C ALA A 184 2.38 12.15 -2.82
N LEU A 185 1.06 12.29 -2.63
CA LEU A 185 0.40 13.57 -2.32
C LEU A 185 0.42 13.92 -0.83
N GLN A 186 0.87 12.98 0.02
CA GLN A 186 0.97 13.21 1.45
C GLN A 186 2.24 14.00 1.80
N THR A 187 2.19 14.70 2.93
CA THR A 187 3.35 15.37 3.53
C THR A 187 3.42 15.00 5.01
N PRO A 188 4.60 14.71 5.57
CA PRO A 188 4.71 14.36 6.99
C PRO A 188 4.06 15.41 7.89
N LYS A 189 3.21 14.98 8.82
CA LYS A 189 2.51 15.85 9.79
C LYS A 189 3.30 16.09 11.07
N GLY A 190 4.42 15.38 11.23
CA GLY A 190 5.28 15.46 12.39
C GLY A 190 6.41 14.45 12.29
N PRO A 191 7.37 14.46 13.23
CA PRO A 191 8.55 13.57 13.21
C PRO A 191 8.20 12.07 13.16
N GLU A 192 7.04 11.70 13.70
CA GLU A 192 6.55 10.32 13.70
C GLU A 192 6.12 9.84 12.31
N TYR A 193 5.86 10.76 11.38
CA TYR A 193 5.54 10.46 9.98
C TYR A 193 6.74 10.58 9.04
N GLU A 194 7.88 11.12 9.53
CA GLU A 194 9.10 11.24 8.72
C GLU A 194 9.70 9.84 8.48
N PRO A 195 9.85 9.40 7.21
CA PRO A 195 10.49 8.12 6.91
C PRO A 195 11.99 8.17 7.16
N ASP A 196 12.63 7.00 7.36
CA ASP A 196 14.10 6.92 7.41
C ASP A 196 14.72 7.17 6.03
N TYR A 197 14.03 6.72 4.97
CA TYR A 197 14.42 6.94 3.57
C TYR A 197 13.19 7.27 2.73
N THR A 198 13.40 8.05 1.67
CA THR A 198 12.38 8.35 0.65
C THR A 198 12.93 8.00 -0.72
N VAL A 199 12.15 7.32 -1.54
CA VAL A 199 12.46 6.94 -2.91
C VAL A 199 11.28 7.20 -3.83
N ASP A 200 11.54 7.39 -5.12
CA ASP A 200 10.50 7.65 -6.13
C ASP A 200 10.15 6.41 -6.95
N CYS A 201 10.99 5.37 -6.92
CA CYS A 201 10.74 4.10 -7.58
C CYS A 201 11.44 2.93 -6.88
N LEU A 202 10.99 1.71 -7.16
CA LEU A 202 11.56 0.50 -6.56
C LEU A 202 13.05 0.30 -6.86
N THR A 203 13.54 0.78 -8.01
CA THR A 203 14.95 0.63 -8.39
C THR A 203 15.90 1.35 -7.45
N GLU A 204 15.47 2.43 -6.81
CA GLU A 204 16.28 3.19 -5.85
C GLU A 204 16.54 2.43 -4.54
N LEU A 205 15.74 1.40 -4.23
CA LEU A 205 16.01 0.52 -3.09
C LEU A 205 17.39 -0.17 -3.18
N ARG A 206 17.97 -0.29 -4.39
CA ARG A 206 19.33 -0.78 -4.56
C ARG A 206 20.35 0.07 -3.82
N GLY A 207 20.21 1.38 -3.86
CA GLY A 207 21.12 2.31 -3.18
C GLY A 207 21.03 2.26 -1.66
N ILE A 208 19.94 1.69 -1.11
CA ILE A 208 19.73 1.56 0.34
C ILE A 208 20.21 0.18 0.84
N PHE A 209 19.94 -0.89 0.07
CA PHE A 209 20.02 -2.27 0.55
C PHE A 209 21.09 -3.12 -0.16
N ILE A 210 21.56 -2.74 -1.35
CA ILE A 210 22.48 -3.51 -2.17
C ILE A 210 23.81 -2.79 -2.37
#